data_42c9e9585b8f3b70bfda7272170e9a57
#
_entry.id   42c9e9585b8f3b70bfda7272170e9a57
#
_cell.length_a   1.000
_cell.length_b   1.000
_cell.length_c   1.000
_cell.angle_alpha   90.00
_cell.angle_beta   90.00
_cell.angle_gamma   90.00
#
_symmetry.space_group_name_H-M   'P 1'
#
loop_
_entity.id
_entity.type
_entity.pdbx_description
1 polymer ?
#
loop_
_entity_poly.entity_id
_entity_poly.type
_entity_poly.pdbx_seq_one_letter_code
_entity_poly.pdbx_strand_id
1 'polypeptide(L)'
;TVKSQMGIDLYENKKETLPDSEEELALHMQLSYKQSIEIAEEQAINTLLEGCNYDLVKRRTIYDLVTIGIGATKTVFNYSDGAKVEYVDPADLVYSHTDSPYFEDMYYVGEVKEIPINELVKEFPNLTESEIEEIVEGPNDIVNKRASYDKNKVSVLYFNYKTHANNVYKLKKTGTGADKVIVKDDTFNPPSDMDGEFSRLNKV
;
A
#
# COMPACT_ATOMS: atom_id res chain seq x y z
N THR A 1 -0.58 5.62 -34.56
CA THR A 1 0.72 4.94 -34.33
C THR A 1 0.67 3.98 -33.14
N VAL A 2 -0.01 4.31 -32.03
CA VAL A 2 -0.18 3.39 -30.88
C VAL A 2 -1.15 2.26 -31.23
N LYS A 3 -2.22 2.55 -31.98
CA LYS A 3 -3.18 1.57 -32.48
C LYS A 3 -2.53 0.47 -33.34
N SER A 4 -1.53 0.84 -34.15
CA SER A 4 -0.84 -0.10 -35.03
C SER A 4 0.18 -1.00 -34.30
N GLN A 5 0.66 -0.59 -33.12
CA GLN A 5 1.67 -1.34 -32.34
C GLN A 5 1.06 -2.21 -31.25
N MET A 6 -0.05 -1.80 -30.64
CA MET A 6 -0.65 -2.49 -29.51
C MET A 6 -2.04 -3.07 -29.78
N GLY A 7 -2.66 -2.76 -30.94
CA GLY A 7 -4.02 -3.23 -31.25
C GLY A 7 -5.14 -2.66 -30.38
N ILE A 8 -4.81 -1.66 -29.54
CA ILE A 8 -5.74 -1.06 -28.58
C ILE A 8 -6.24 0.26 -29.15
N ASP A 9 -7.56 0.39 -29.30
CA ASP A 9 -8.19 1.67 -29.53
C ASP A 9 -8.27 2.44 -28.22
N LEU A 10 -7.29 3.30 -27.98
CA LEU A 10 -7.24 4.18 -26.81
C LEU A 10 -8.32 5.29 -26.84
N TYR A 11 -9.07 5.38 -27.89
CA TYR A 11 -10.10 6.40 -28.10
C TYR A 11 -11.30 5.79 -28.79
N GLU A 12 -12.40 5.59 -28.08
CA GLU A 12 -13.70 5.29 -28.69
C GLU A 12 -14.24 6.55 -29.38
N ASN A 13 -13.77 6.83 -30.56
CA ASN A 13 -14.32 7.86 -31.42
C ASN A 13 -15.69 7.40 -31.97
N LYS A 14 -16.75 7.64 -31.25
CA LYS A 14 -18.08 7.69 -31.84
C LYS A 14 -18.10 8.92 -32.75
N LYS A 15 -18.34 8.73 -34.02
CA LYS A 15 -18.41 9.83 -35.04
C LYS A 15 -19.35 10.96 -34.62
N GLU A 16 -20.31 10.69 -33.76
CA GLU A 16 -21.30 11.62 -33.24
C GLU A 16 -20.74 12.60 -32.18
N THR A 17 -19.54 12.36 -31.68
CA THR A 17 -18.92 13.19 -30.62
C THR A 17 -17.66 13.95 -31.09
N LEU A 18 -17.36 13.89 -32.37
CA LEU A 18 -16.26 14.67 -32.97
C LEU A 18 -16.68 16.13 -33.10
N PRO A 19 -15.91 17.09 -32.60
CA PRO A 19 -16.21 18.51 -32.75
C PRO A 19 -16.13 18.93 -34.27
N ASP A 20 -17.16 19.61 -34.73
CA ASP A 20 -17.24 20.06 -36.10
C ASP A 20 -16.71 21.49 -36.28
N SER A 21 -16.53 22.25 -35.20
CA SER A 21 -16.04 23.61 -35.20
C SER A 21 -14.82 23.80 -34.32
N GLU A 22 -14.06 24.88 -34.55
CA GLU A 22 -12.88 25.23 -33.74
C GLU A 22 -13.25 25.56 -32.27
N GLU A 23 -14.43 26.15 -32.09
CA GLU A 23 -14.96 26.48 -30.76
C GLU A 23 -15.39 25.20 -30.00
N GLU A 24 -16.03 24.27 -30.68
CA GLU A 24 -16.37 22.95 -30.13
C GLU A 24 -15.13 22.12 -29.83
N LEU A 25 -14.10 22.22 -30.66
CA LEU A 25 -12.81 21.58 -30.40
C LEU A 25 -12.17 22.12 -29.15
N ALA A 26 -12.17 23.45 -28.96
CA ALA A 26 -11.64 24.08 -27.76
C ALA A 26 -12.41 23.62 -26.50
N LEU A 27 -13.73 23.54 -26.59
CA LEU A 27 -14.59 23.05 -25.51
C LEU A 27 -14.33 21.56 -25.22
N HIS A 28 -14.21 20.74 -26.27
CA HIS A 28 -13.89 19.32 -26.15
C HIS A 28 -12.53 19.11 -25.48
N MET A 29 -11.52 19.91 -25.84
CA MET A 29 -10.20 19.87 -25.23
C MET A 29 -10.22 20.25 -23.74
N GLN A 30 -11.11 21.13 -23.31
CA GLN A 30 -11.25 21.50 -21.91
C GLN A 30 -12.03 20.50 -21.07
N LEU A 31 -13.09 19.91 -21.61
CA LEU A 31 -14.05 19.10 -20.85
C LEU A 31 -13.85 17.59 -21.01
N SER A 32 -13.44 17.15 -22.18
CA SER A 32 -13.47 15.72 -22.55
C SER A 32 -12.10 15.15 -22.92
N TYR A 33 -11.11 16.04 -23.17
CA TYR A 33 -9.78 15.57 -23.53
C TYR A 33 -9.09 14.90 -22.34
N LYS A 34 -8.71 13.65 -22.53
CA LYS A 34 -7.83 12.91 -21.60
C LYS A 34 -6.50 12.65 -22.29
N GLN A 35 -5.42 12.82 -21.56
CA GLN A 35 -4.10 12.44 -22.05
C GLN A 35 -4.04 10.91 -22.21
N SER A 36 -3.24 10.44 -23.18
CA SER A 36 -3.09 8.99 -23.41
C SER A 36 -2.58 8.24 -22.18
N ILE A 37 -1.80 8.91 -21.32
CA ILE A 37 -1.33 8.36 -20.06
C ILE A 37 -2.48 8.14 -19.06
N GLU A 38 -3.40 9.09 -18.96
CA GLU A 38 -4.58 9.00 -18.07
C GLU A 38 -5.48 7.83 -18.49
N ILE A 39 -5.69 7.65 -19.79
CA ILE A 39 -6.48 6.53 -20.32
C ILE A 39 -5.79 5.19 -20.00
N ALA A 40 -4.47 5.12 -20.17
CA ALA A 40 -3.71 3.92 -19.86
C ALA A 40 -3.73 3.59 -18.36
N GLU A 41 -3.63 4.60 -17.49
CA GLU A 41 -3.73 4.45 -16.05
C GLU A 41 -5.13 3.98 -15.62
N GLU A 42 -6.19 4.58 -16.18
CA GLU A 42 -7.57 4.18 -15.94
C GLU A 42 -7.82 2.72 -16.34
N GLN A 43 -7.33 2.31 -17.50
CA GLN A 43 -7.44 0.91 -17.95
C GLN A 43 -6.64 -0.04 -17.06
N ALA A 44 -5.43 0.34 -16.64
CA ALA A 44 -4.62 -0.47 -15.75
C ALA A 44 -5.31 -0.67 -14.39
N ILE A 45 -5.87 0.40 -13.81
CA ILE A 45 -6.62 0.34 -12.56
C ILE A 45 -7.86 -0.55 -12.71
N ASN A 46 -8.65 -0.38 -13.77
CA ASN A 46 -9.84 -1.19 -14.00
C ASN A 46 -9.50 -2.68 -14.15
N THR A 47 -8.47 -3.00 -14.92
CA THR A 47 -8.00 -4.39 -15.08
C THR A 47 -7.55 -4.99 -13.74
N LEU A 48 -6.85 -4.20 -12.92
CA LEU A 48 -6.43 -4.62 -11.58
C LEU A 48 -7.63 -4.88 -10.66
N LEU A 49 -8.60 -3.98 -10.64
CA LEU A 49 -9.80 -4.09 -9.80
C LEU A 49 -10.66 -5.29 -10.21
N GLU A 50 -10.80 -5.55 -11.50
CA GLU A 50 -11.48 -6.74 -12.01
C GLU A 50 -10.74 -8.03 -11.63
N GLY A 51 -9.42 -8.06 -11.78
CA GLY A 51 -8.58 -9.21 -11.42
C GLY A 51 -8.62 -9.55 -9.93
N CYS A 52 -8.83 -8.55 -9.06
CA CYS A 52 -8.95 -8.73 -7.62
C CYS A 52 -10.36 -9.06 -7.13
N ASN A 53 -11.37 -9.13 -7.99
CA ASN A 53 -12.78 -9.19 -7.58
C ASN A 53 -13.14 -8.07 -6.59
N TYR A 54 -12.68 -6.86 -6.85
CA TYR A 54 -12.82 -5.72 -5.94
C TYR A 54 -14.26 -5.44 -5.51
N ASP A 55 -15.23 -5.70 -6.37
CA ASP A 55 -16.66 -5.55 -6.02
C ASP A 55 -17.08 -6.42 -4.84
N LEU A 56 -16.53 -7.62 -4.73
CA LEU A 56 -16.78 -8.51 -3.59
C LEU A 56 -16.14 -7.95 -2.31
N VAL A 57 -14.88 -7.51 -2.42
CA VAL A 57 -14.14 -6.89 -1.31
C VAL A 57 -14.90 -5.66 -0.81
N LYS A 58 -15.29 -4.77 -1.73
CA LYS A 58 -16.05 -3.56 -1.45
C LYS A 58 -17.38 -3.85 -0.73
N ARG A 59 -18.15 -4.82 -1.21
CA ARG A 59 -19.44 -5.20 -0.59
C ARG A 59 -19.26 -5.69 0.85
N ARG A 60 -18.26 -6.55 1.09
CA ARG A 60 -17.95 -7.04 2.45
C ARG A 60 -17.54 -5.91 3.37
N THR A 61 -16.61 -5.07 2.92
CA THR A 61 -16.15 -3.92 3.71
C THR A 61 -17.28 -2.94 4.05
N ILE A 62 -18.16 -2.65 3.09
CA ILE A 62 -19.32 -1.78 3.34
C ILE A 62 -20.30 -2.45 4.33
N TYR A 63 -20.52 -3.76 4.21
CA TYR A 63 -21.38 -4.49 5.13
C TYR A 63 -20.85 -4.40 6.57
N ASP A 64 -19.55 -4.63 6.77
CA ASP A 64 -18.92 -4.54 8.09
C ASP A 64 -18.95 -3.11 8.63
N LEU A 65 -18.68 -2.13 7.77
CA LEU A 65 -18.76 -0.72 8.14
C LEU A 65 -20.15 -0.33 8.64
N VAL A 66 -21.20 -0.82 8.00
CA VAL A 66 -22.59 -0.55 8.40
C VAL A 66 -22.99 -1.33 9.66
N THR A 67 -22.48 -2.56 9.82
CA THR A 67 -22.90 -3.47 10.90
C THR A 67 -22.11 -3.25 12.18
N ILE A 68 -20.79 -3.10 12.07
CA ILE A 68 -19.86 -3.04 13.19
C ILE A 68 -19.27 -1.63 13.36
N GLY A 69 -19.32 -0.81 12.32
CA GLY A 69 -18.72 0.53 12.29
C GLY A 69 -17.24 0.54 11.87
N ILE A 70 -16.65 -0.61 11.59
CA ILE A 70 -15.25 -0.75 11.15
C ILE A 70 -15.21 -1.64 9.93
N GLY A 71 -14.52 -1.19 8.88
CA GLY A 71 -14.21 -1.97 7.69
C GLY A 71 -12.75 -1.78 7.32
N ALA A 72 -12.06 -2.84 6.95
CA ALA A 72 -10.66 -2.80 6.62
C ALA A 72 -10.35 -3.52 5.30
N THR A 73 -9.46 -2.92 4.52
CA THR A 73 -8.89 -3.50 3.32
C THR A 73 -7.39 -3.31 3.34
N LYS A 74 -6.66 -4.20 2.72
CA LYS A 74 -5.22 -4.07 2.53
C LYS A 74 -4.85 -4.19 1.08
N THR A 75 -3.80 -3.49 0.69
CA THR A 75 -3.19 -3.61 -0.62
C THR A 75 -1.92 -4.44 -0.48
N VAL A 76 -1.84 -5.51 -1.26
CA VAL A 76 -0.70 -6.43 -1.29
C VAL A 76 -0.11 -6.38 -2.69
N PHE A 77 1.21 -6.40 -2.78
CA PHE A 77 1.93 -6.51 -4.04
C PHE A 77 2.70 -7.83 -4.07
N ASN A 78 2.48 -8.60 -5.14
CA ASN A 78 3.22 -9.82 -5.41
C ASN A 78 3.74 -9.78 -6.85
N TYR A 79 4.98 -10.23 -7.07
CA TYR A 79 5.57 -10.25 -8.41
C TYR A 79 4.81 -11.17 -9.40
N SER A 80 4.13 -12.20 -8.90
CA SER A 80 3.36 -13.12 -9.75
C SER A 80 2.01 -12.55 -10.18
N ASP A 81 1.33 -11.87 -9.27
CA ASP A 81 -0.08 -11.47 -9.42
C ASP A 81 -0.26 -9.96 -9.53
N GLY A 82 0.82 -9.19 -9.32
CA GLY A 82 0.77 -7.73 -9.29
C GLY A 82 0.19 -7.19 -7.98
N ALA A 83 -0.42 -6.02 -8.06
CA ALA A 83 -1.10 -5.41 -6.93
C ALA A 83 -2.51 -5.99 -6.77
N LYS A 84 -2.89 -6.30 -5.52
CA LYS A 84 -4.22 -6.81 -5.16
C LYS A 84 -4.77 -6.03 -3.98
N VAL A 85 -6.08 -5.83 -3.98
CA VAL A 85 -6.81 -5.33 -2.82
C VAL A 85 -7.54 -6.50 -2.18
N GLU A 86 -7.22 -6.79 -0.93
CA GLU A 86 -7.78 -7.88 -0.15
C GLU A 86 -8.65 -7.34 0.99
N TYR A 87 -9.70 -8.08 1.29
CA TYR A 87 -10.54 -7.83 2.45
C TYR A 87 -9.83 -8.31 3.72
N VAL A 88 -9.95 -7.53 4.79
CA VAL A 88 -9.48 -7.90 6.14
C VAL A 88 -10.69 -8.03 7.04
N ASP A 89 -10.83 -9.18 7.70
CA ASP A 89 -11.91 -9.40 8.66
C ASP A 89 -11.67 -8.52 9.90
N PRO A 90 -12.64 -7.68 10.30
CA PRO A 90 -12.51 -6.88 11.52
C PRO A 90 -12.22 -7.69 12.79
N ALA A 91 -12.58 -8.97 12.82
CA ALA A 91 -12.29 -9.87 13.93
C ALA A 91 -10.80 -10.20 14.07
N ASP A 92 -10.07 -10.16 12.96
CA ASP A 92 -8.64 -10.45 12.91
C ASP A 92 -7.78 -9.17 12.87
N LEU A 93 -8.44 -8.01 12.86
CA LEU A 93 -7.78 -6.71 12.83
C LEU A 93 -7.28 -6.31 14.22
N VAL A 94 -5.99 -5.97 14.29
CA VAL A 94 -5.35 -5.46 15.49
C VAL A 94 -4.82 -4.06 15.22
N TYR A 95 -5.19 -3.10 16.04
CA TYR A 95 -4.76 -1.72 15.89
C TYR A 95 -4.52 -1.03 17.23
N SER A 96 -3.69 0.00 17.24
CA SER A 96 -3.48 0.80 18.43
C SER A 96 -4.70 1.67 18.74
N HIS A 97 -4.86 2.04 20.00
CA HIS A 97 -5.89 2.98 20.40
C HIS A 97 -5.81 4.26 19.56
N THR A 98 -6.95 4.77 19.16
CA THR A 98 -7.09 6.01 18.39
C THR A 98 -8.25 6.82 18.96
N ASP A 99 -8.02 8.12 19.14
CA ASP A 99 -9.04 9.09 19.54
C ASP A 99 -9.61 9.84 18.32
N SER A 100 -8.92 9.74 17.18
CA SER A 100 -9.32 10.40 15.93
C SER A 100 -10.25 9.51 15.11
N PRO A 101 -11.39 10.04 14.62
CA PRO A 101 -12.27 9.33 13.70
C PRO A 101 -11.61 9.03 12.35
N TYR A 102 -10.49 9.68 12.03
CA TYR A 102 -9.72 9.48 10.80
C TYR A 102 -8.53 8.54 10.96
N PHE A 103 -8.33 7.97 12.16
CA PHE A 103 -7.25 7.04 12.47
C PHE A 103 -5.83 7.60 12.23
N GLU A 104 -5.66 8.92 12.25
CA GLU A 104 -4.36 9.58 11.98
C GLU A 104 -3.33 9.34 13.10
N ASP A 105 -3.81 9.16 14.31
CA ASP A 105 -3.02 8.94 15.53
C ASP A 105 -2.65 7.48 15.78
N MET A 106 -3.12 6.54 14.94
CA MET A 106 -2.74 5.14 15.05
C MET A 106 -1.24 4.96 14.91
N TYR A 107 -0.67 4.21 15.84
CA TYR A 107 0.74 3.87 15.85
C TYR A 107 1.04 2.57 15.09
N TYR A 108 0.19 1.56 15.24
CA TYR A 108 0.29 0.31 14.50
C TYR A 108 -1.08 -0.20 14.07
N VAL A 109 -1.08 -0.94 12.98
CA VAL A 109 -2.21 -1.69 12.47
C VAL A 109 -1.71 -3.02 11.93
N GLY A 110 -2.42 -4.09 12.19
CA GLY A 110 -2.05 -5.42 11.74
C GLY A 110 -3.25 -6.34 11.60
N GLU A 111 -2.98 -7.53 11.07
CA GLU A 111 -3.93 -8.61 10.85
C GLU A 111 -3.35 -9.90 11.42
N VAL A 112 -4.15 -10.63 12.14
CA VAL A 112 -3.81 -11.98 12.62
C VAL A 112 -4.28 -13.00 11.59
N LYS A 113 -3.37 -13.80 11.07
CA LYS A 113 -3.68 -14.92 10.16
C LYS A 113 -3.30 -16.25 10.77
N GLU A 114 -4.17 -17.23 10.61
CA GLU A 114 -3.84 -18.62 10.89
C GLU A 114 -3.23 -19.27 9.65
N ILE A 115 -1.94 -19.59 9.72
CA ILE A 115 -1.22 -20.26 8.63
C ILE A 115 -0.77 -21.65 9.05
N PRO A 116 -0.75 -22.64 8.14
CA PRO A 116 -0.21 -23.94 8.42
C PRO A 116 1.32 -23.88 8.60
N ILE A 117 1.88 -24.75 9.42
CA ILE A 117 3.32 -24.77 9.74
C ILE A 117 4.18 -24.88 8.46
N ASN A 118 3.72 -25.62 7.47
CA ASN A 118 4.43 -25.74 6.19
C ASN A 118 4.55 -24.42 5.43
N GLU A 119 3.58 -23.54 5.60
CA GLU A 119 3.57 -22.21 4.99
C GLU A 119 4.45 -21.26 5.80
N LEU A 120 4.41 -21.36 7.13
CA LEU A 120 5.29 -20.62 8.04
C LEU A 120 6.77 -20.84 7.67
N VAL A 121 7.19 -22.10 7.49
CA VAL A 121 8.58 -22.42 7.13
C VAL A 121 8.98 -21.86 5.77
N LYS A 122 8.05 -21.82 4.81
CA LYS A 122 8.31 -21.23 3.49
C LYS A 122 8.45 -19.72 3.55
N GLU A 123 7.61 -19.07 4.35
CA GLU A 123 7.59 -17.61 4.48
C GLU A 123 8.76 -17.09 5.32
N PHE A 124 9.16 -17.86 6.34
CA PHE A 124 10.26 -17.51 7.25
C PHE A 124 11.39 -18.55 7.21
N PRO A 125 12.18 -18.60 6.14
CA PRO A 125 13.22 -19.64 5.96
C PRO A 125 14.38 -19.56 6.95
N ASN A 126 14.46 -18.49 7.74
CA ASN A 126 15.53 -18.29 8.74
C ASN A 126 15.20 -18.89 10.11
N LEU A 127 13.98 -19.41 10.31
CA LEU A 127 13.60 -20.07 11.54
C LEU A 127 14.33 -21.40 11.69
N THR A 128 14.89 -21.61 12.88
CA THR A 128 15.52 -22.90 13.26
C THR A 128 14.45 -23.93 13.65
N GLU A 129 14.81 -25.20 13.56
CA GLU A 129 13.89 -26.29 13.92
C GLU A 129 13.42 -26.22 15.38
N SER A 130 14.31 -25.83 16.29
CA SER A 130 13.98 -25.62 17.70
C SER A 130 13.00 -24.46 17.95
N GLU A 131 13.11 -23.38 17.18
CA GLU A 131 12.17 -22.25 17.26
C GLU A 131 10.79 -22.63 16.71
N ILE A 132 10.74 -23.45 15.66
CA ILE A 132 9.49 -23.97 15.11
C ILE A 132 8.79 -24.89 16.12
N GLU A 133 9.53 -25.77 16.81
CA GLU A 133 8.98 -26.62 17.88
C GLU A 133 8.43 -25.77 19.03
N GLU A 134 9.17 -24.75 19.46
CA GLU A 134 8.73 -23.82 20.53
C GLU A 134 7.46 -23.06 20.15
N ILE A 135 7.35 -22.62 18.87
CA ILE A 135 6.15 -21.93 18.36
C ILE A 135 4.94 -22.89 18.33
N VAL A 136 5.14 -24.14 17.94
CA VAL A 136 4.07 -25.15 17.86
C VAL A 136 3.60 -25.60 19.24
N GLU A 137 4.52 -25.73 20.20
CA GLU A 137 4.21 -26.13 21.58
C GLU A 137 3.75 -24.95 22.45
N GLY A 138 4.03 -23.72 22.01
CA GLY A 138 3.65 -22.52 22.72
C GLY A 138 2.15 -22.28 22.78
N PRO A 139 1.68 -21.43 23.71
CA PRO A 139 0.27 -21.09 23.79
C PRO A 139 -0.15 -20.32 22.56
N ASN A 140 -0.91 -20.97 21.68
CA ASN A 140 -1.54 -20.35 20.48
C ASN A 140 -2.67 -19.37 20.84
N ASP A 141 -2.75 -18.94 22.11
CA ASP A 141 -3.90 -18.21 22.67
C ASP A 141 -3.79 -16.69 22.60
N ILE A 142 -2.87 -16.13 21.81
CA ILE A 142 -2.49 -14.72 22.00
C ILE A 142 -3.57 -13.72 21.59
N VAL A 143 -4.47 -14.02 20.66
CA VAL A 143 -5.39 -12.97 20.19
C VAL A 143 -6.84 -13.40 20.01
N ASN A 144 -7.13 -14.64 19.74
CA ASN A 144 -8.50 -15.08 19.50
C ASN A 144 -8.85 -16.35 20.24
N LYS A 145 -9.87 -16.29 21.07
CA LYS A 145 -10.59 -17.43 21.67
C LYS A 145 -11.28 -18.36 20.62
N ARG A 146 -11.01 -18.18 19.38
CA ARG A 146 -11.22 -19.20 18.36
C ARG A 146 -10.11 -20.22 18.56
N ALA A 147 -10.31 -21.11 19.54
CA ALA A 147 -9.43 -22.25 19.72
C ALA A 147 -9.30 -22.95 18.36
N SER A 148 -8.17 -22.73 17.70
CA SER A 148 -7.81 -23.51 16.55
C SER A 148 -7.55 -24.91 17.08
N TYR A 149 -8.53 -25.79 16.91
CA TYR A 149 -8.37 -27.21 17.23
C TYR A 149 -7.37 -27.90 16.30
N ASP A 150 -6.83 -27.16 15.35
CA ASP A 150 -5.92 -27.66 14.34
C ASP A 150 -4.49 -27.44 14.81
N LYS A 151 -3.88 -28.46 15.42
CA LYS A 151 -2.50 -28.45 15.92
C LYS A 151 -1.45 -28.13 14.83
N ASN A 152 -1.86 -28.10 13.57
CA ASN A 152 -0.97 -27.84 12.44
C ASN A 152 -1.00 -26.39 11.97
N LYS A 153 -1.72 -25.50 12.67
CA LYS A 153 -1.82 -24.07 12.34
C LYS A 153 -1.24 -23.21 13.45
N VAL A 154 -0.65 -22.12 13.05
CA VAL A 154 -0.08 -21.11 13.93
C VAL A 154 -0.65 -19.75 13.59
N SER A 155 -0.95 -18.96 14.63
CA SER A 155 -1.41 -17.58 14.46
C SER A 155 -0.21 -16.66 14.26
N VAL A 156 -0.17 -15.98 13.12
CA VAL A 156 0.89 -15.01 12.77
C VAL A 156 0.29 -13.62 12.70
N LEU A 157 0.91 -12.66 13.38
CA LEU A 157 0.54 -11.26 13.34
C LEU A 157 1.37 -10.53 12.27
N TYR A 158 0.74 -10.10 11.21
CA TYR A 158 1.32 -9.19 10.20
C TYR A 158 0.93 -7.77 10.56
N PHE A 159 1.90 -6.92 10.84
CA PHE A 159 1.63 -5.55 11.27
C PHE A 159 2.53 -4.53 10.61
N ASN A 160 1.98 -3.33 10.45
CA ASN A 160 2.71 -2.13 10.06
C ASN A 160 2.70 -1.15 11.23
N TYR A 161 3.81 -0.49 11.48
CA TYR A 161 3.92 0.50 12.53
C TYR A 161 4.59 1.77 12.02
N LYS A 162 4.19 2.90 12.61
CA LYS A 162 4.82 4.18 12.31
C LYS A 162 6.18 4.25 12.99
N THR A 163 7.20 4.57 12.22
CA THR A 163 8.55 4.82 12.75
C THR A 163 8.99 6.23 12.36
N HIS A 164 9.74 6.86 13.24
CA HIS A 164 10.33 8.15 12.97
C HIS A 164 11.68 7.95 12.27
N ALA A 165 11.75 8.31 11.00
CA ALA A 165 13.02 8.36 10.27
C ALA A 165 13.53 9.79 10.26
N ASN A 166 14.72 9.99 10.81
CA ASN A 166 15.43 11.27 10.76
C ASN A 166 16.31 11.30 9.51
N ASN A 167 15.90 12.01 8.49
CA ASN A 167 16.75 12.24 7.32
C ASN A 167 17.55 13.51 7.52
N VAL A 168 18.87 13.40 7.43
CA VAL A 168 19.78 14.54 7.43
C VAL A 168 20.13 14.90 6.00
N TYR A 169 19.85 16.13 5.61
CA TYR A 169 20.16 16.65 4.28
C TYR A 169 21.35 17.59 4.37
N LYS A 170 22.35 17.38 3.54
CA LYS A 170 23.46 18.29 3.35
C LYS A 170 23.27 19.10 2.07
N LEU A 171 23.27 20.44 2.19
CA LEU A 171 23.30 21.36 1.06
C LEU A 171 24.78 21.60 0.67
N LYS A 172 25.15 21.18 -0.51
CA LYS A 172 26.48 21.44 -1.06
C LYS A 172 26.39 22.47 -2.18
N LYS A 173 26.97 23.63 -1.95
CA LYS A 173 27.13 24.64 -3.00
C LYS A 173 28.15 24.18 -4.03
N THR A 174 27.73 24.10 -5.27
CA THR A 174 28.60 23.77 -6.40
C THR A 174 29.17 25.06 -6.99
N GLY A 175 30.41 25.05 -7.49
CA GLY A 175 31.03 26.23 -8.08
C GLY A 175 30.30 26.85 -9.29
N THR A 176 29.29 26.16 -9.81
CA THR A 176 28.38 26.63 -10.87
C THR A 176 27.10 27.26 -10.35
N GLY A 177 26.95 27.45 -9.02
CA GLY A 177 25.76 28.09 -8.41
C GLY A 177 24.54 27.19 -8.23
N ALA A 178 24.64 25.92 -8.62
CA ALA A 178 23.56 24.94 -8.38
C ALA A 178 23.76 24.24 -7.01
N ASP A 179 22.74 24.29 -6.17
CA ASP A 179 22.77 23.60 -4.88
C ASP A 179 22.48 22.12 -5.07
N LYS A 180 23.38 21.26 -4.58
CA LYS A 180 23.20 19.82 -4.57
C LYS A 180 22.79 19.34 -3.19
N VAL A 181 21.65 18.69 -3.10
CA VAL A 181 21.16 18.05 -1.87
C VAL A 181 21.71 16.62 -1.81
N ILE A 182 22.38 16.29 -0.71
CA ILE A 182 22.90 14.94 -0.43
C ILE A 182 22.19 14.44 0.81
N VAL A 183 21.53 13.28 0.71
CA VAL A 183 20.91 12.60 1.84
C VAL A 183 22.00 11.82 2.59
N LYS A 184 22.03 11.97 3.91
CA LYS A 184 22.89 11.21 4.82
C LYS A 184 22.06 10.20 5.59
N ASP A 185 22.71 9.16 6.10
CA ASP A 185 22.07 8.17 6.94
C ASP A 185 21.53 8.82 8.24
N ASP A 186 20.45 8.25 8.77
CA ASP A 186 19.78 8.72 9.99
C ASP A 186 20.67 8.64 11.25
N THR A 187 21.71 7.82 11.23
CA THR A 187 22.75 7.76 12.28
C THR A 187 23.77 8.89 12.19
N PHE A 188 23.76 9.67 11.10
CA PHE A 188 24.74 10.73 10.89
C PHE A 188 24.46 11.92 11.81
N ASN A 189 25.42 12.25 12.67
CA ASN A 189 25.41 13.46 13.48
C ASN A 189 26.18 14.57 12.78
N PRO A 190 25.53 15.66 12.34
CA PRO A 190 26.21 16.78 11.73
C PRO A 190 27.13 17.47 12.76
N PRO A 191 28.33 17.93 12.36
CA PRO A 191 29.19 18.72 13.21
C PRO A 191 28.51 20.04 13.59
N SER A 192 28.70 20.50 14.82
CA SER A 192 28.06 21.70 15.37
C SER A 192 28.55 23.02 14.76
N ASP A 193 29.71 22.98 14.09
CA ASP A 193 30.36 24.12 13.45
C ASP A 193 29.90 24.38 12.01
N MET A 194 28.97 23.57 11.49
CA MET A 194 28.43 23.67 10.12
C MET A 194 26.94 24.04 10.09
N ASP A 195 26.53 24.95 10.98
CA ASP A 195 25.16 25.45 11.01
C ASP A 195 24.76 26.09 9.66
N GLY A 196 23.65 25.62 9.09
CA GLY A 196 23.11 26.06 7.81
C GLY A 196 23.47 25.19 6.60
N GLU A 197 24.45 24.28 6.70
CA GLU A 197 24.75 23.30 5.66
C GLU A 197 23.90 22.01 5.79
N PHE A 198 23.37 21.75 6.98
CA PHE A 198 22.57 20.57 7.27
C PHE A 198 21.18 20.92 7.74
N SER A 199 20.18 20.22 7.23
CA SER A 199 18.82 20.28 7.74
C SER A 199 18.35 18.88 8.13
N ARG A 200 17.74 18.76 9.31
CA ARG A 200 17.06 17.54 9.75
C ARG A 200 15.58 17.65 9.39
N LEU A 201 15.08 16.65 8.73
CA LEU A 201 13.66 16.49 8.47
C LEU A 201 13.20 15.16 9.10
N ASN A 202 12.30 15.28 10.06
CA ASN A 202 11.65 14.12 10.64
C ASN A 202 10.51 13.71 9.71
N LYS A 203 10.57 12.48 9.22
CA LYS A 203 9.50 11.87 8.45
C LYS A 203 8.85 10.80 9.32
N VAL A 204 7.53 10.91 9.47
CA VAL A 204 6.67 9.88 10.08
C VAL A 204 6.23 8.90 9.02
#